data_0b8adf022bc6011772c9a4f180a2fbf2
#
_entry.id   0b8adf022bc6011772c9a4f180a2fbf2
#
_cell.length_a   1.000
_cell.length_b   1.000
_cell.length_c   1.000
_cell.angle_alpha   90.00
_cell.angle_beta   90.00
_cell.angle_gamma   90.00
#
_symmetry.space_group_name_H-M   'P 1'
#
loop_
_entity.id
_entity.type
_entity.pdbx_description
1 polymer ?
#
loop_
_entity_poly.entity_id
_entity_poly.type
_entity_poly.pdbx_seq_one_letter_code
_entity_poly.pdbx_strand_id
1 'polypeptide(L)'
;MRADLVEEVLRLEGLEQIPVRLPQAPSGHGLTPEQRRRRMVNKAMAYAGYVEILPTPFMSNTVFDEWGLPNDDPRRRVTKVLNPLDSDYGCLATTLLPEMFDVVKRNVARGQHDLGLYGVEEVCLPDETTKPMAMLSTDKRPSDAEIVALQSALPKQPMHVAAVLTGLRDQTGPWGKGRPADVWDIIEAVRQVGRAVGAESVSYTHLR
;
A
#
# COMPACT_ATOMS: atom_id res chain seq x y z
N MET A 1 -14.58 33.95 -2.67
CA MET A 1 -15.75 33.12 -2.26
C MET A 1 -16.26 33.57 -0.88
N ARG A 2 -17.45 33.08 -0.40
CA ARG A 2 -17.90 33.45 0.97
C ARG A 2 -16.93 33.03 2.05
N ALA A 3 -16.30 31.83 1.89
CA ALA A 3 -15.32 31.30 2.85
C ALA A 3 -14.10 32.20 3.00
N ASP A 4 -13.60 32.78 1.91
CA ASP A 4 -12.42 33.65 1.93
C ASP A 4 -12.69 34.96 2.72
N LEU A 5 -13.91 35.49 2.58
CA LEU A 5 -14.31 36.65 3.37
C LEU A 5 -14.47 36.34 4.85
N VAL A 6 -14.97 35.15 5.18
CA VAL A 6 -15.07 34.67 6.57
C VAL A 6 -13.69 34.52 7.17
N GLU A 7 -12.75 33.93 6.43
CA GLU A 7 -11.35 33.75 6.85
C GLU A 7 -10.68 35.11 7.16
N GLU A 8 -10.84 36.12 6.29
CA GLU A 8 -10.27 37.44 6.49
C GLU A 8 -10.86 38.15 7.72
N VAL A 9 -12.17 38.02 7.95
CA VAL A 9 -12.80 38.58 9.15
C VAL A 9 -12.29 37.88 10.40
N LEU A 10 -12.23 36.55 10.40
CA LEU A 10 -11.74 35.78 11.54
C LEU A 10 -10.27 36.08 11.85
N ARG A 11 -9.46 36.34 10.84
CA ARG A 11 -8.05 36.69 11.04
C ARG A 11 -7.91 38.03 11.78
N LEU A 12 -8.85 38.95 11.58
CA LEU A 12 -8.85 40.27 12.23
C LEU A 12 -9.51 40.24 13.63
N GLU A 13 -10.61 39.48 13.78
CA GLU A 13 -11.36 39.40 15.04
C GLU A 13 -10.79 38.37 16.02
N GLY A 14 -9.99 37.40 15.55
CA GLY A 14 -9.38 36.33 16.31
C GLY A 14 -10.13 35.00 16.18
N LEU A 15 -9.36 33.93 15.92
CA LEU A 15 -9.86 32.57 15.77
C LEU A 15 -10.46 32.00 17.05
N GLU A 16 -10.11 32.56 18.20
CA GLU A 16 -10.65 32.21 19.52
C GLU A 16 -12.13 32.55 19.69
N GLN A 17 -12.69 33.41 18.83
CA GLN A 17 -14.12 33.72 18.78
C GLN A 17 -14.96 32.57 18.20
N ILE A 18 -14.33 31.62 17.52
CA ILE A 18 -15.05 30.49 16.92
C ILE A 18 -15.49 29.53 18.03
N PRO A 19 -16.79 29.29 18.21
CA PRO A 19 -17.24 28.36 19.23
C PRO A 19 -16.83 26.93 18.87
N VAL A 20 -16.24 26.24 19.84
CA VAL A 20 -15.89 24.80 19.67
C VAL A 20 -17.19 24.00 19.62
N ARG A 21 -17.50 23.45 18.46
CA ARG A 21 -18.64 22.55 18.26
C ARG A 21 -18.13 21.20 17.78
N LEU A 22 -18.39 20.15 18.53
CA LEU A 22 -18.14 18.79 18.06
C LEU A 22 -19.15 18.47 16.97
N PRO A 23 -18.72 18.09 15.76
CA PRO A 23 -19.65 17.66 14.72
C PRO A 23 -20.37 16.39 15.19
N GLN A 24 -21.69 16.39 15.06
CA GLN A 24 -22.45 15.15 15.27
C GLN A 24 -22.24 14.25 14.05
N ALA A 25 -21.51 13.15 14.27
CA ALA A 25 -21.39 12.14 13.25
C ALA A 25 -22.75 11.41 13.08
N PRO A 26 -23.35 11.40 11.88
CA PRO A 26 -24.52 10.57 11.65
C PRO A 26 -24.18 9.11 11.95
N SER A 27 -25.14 8.36 12.50
CA SER A 27 -24.99 6.93 12.68
C SER A 27 -24.72 6.29 11.33
N GLY A 28 -23.53 5.74 11.14
CA GLY A 28 -23.10 5.14 9.88
C GLY A 28 -23.33 3.64 9.87
N HIS A 29 -23.17 3.05 8.69
CA HIS A 29 -23.28 1.60 8.49
C HIS A 29 -22.04 0.82 8.95
N GLY A 30 -21.08 1.48 9.63
CA GLY A 30 -19.81 0.90 10.04
C GLY A 30 -18.83 0.76 8.88
N LEU A 31 -17.90 -0.19 9.02
CA LEU A 31 -16.87 -0.45 8.00
C LEU A 31 -17.46 -1.13 6.76
N THR A 32 -16.99 -0.75 5.58
CA THR A 32 -17.25 -1.52 4.35
C THR A 32 -16.66 -2.93 4.45
N PRO A 33 -17.11 -3.89 3.63
CA PRO A 33 -16.50 -5.22 3.60
C PRO A 33 -14.99 -5.20 3.35
N GLU A 34 -14.51 -4.29 2.51
CA GLU A 34 -13.07 -4.13 2.20
C GLU A 34 -12.29 -3.58 3.40
N GLN A 35 -12.78 -2.52 4.02
CA GLN A 35 -12.17 -1.98 5.23
C GLN A 35 -12.14 -3.01 6.36
N ARG A 36 -13.19 -3.83 6.48
CA ARG A 36 -13.25 -4.92 7.45
C ARG A 36 -12.19 -5.99 7.15
N ARG A 37 -12.05 -6.42 5.89
CA ARG A 37 -11.01 -7.39 5.48
C ARG A 37 -9.62 -6.85 5.76
N ARG A 38 -9.30 -5.60 5.36
CA ARG A 38 -8.02 -4.96 5.67
C ARG A 38 -7.72 -4.99 7.18
N ARG A 39 -8.70 -4.61 8.00
CA ARG A 39 -8.55 -4.63 9.45
C ARG A 39 -8.34 -6.04 10.03
N MET A 40 -8.98 -7.06 9.45
CA MET A 40 -8.80 -8.45 9.86
C MET A 40 -7.41 -8.95 9.51
N VAL A 41 -6.90 -8.64 8.32
CA VAL A 41 -5.52 -8.97 7.90
C VAL A 41 -4.51 -8.31 8.82
N ASN A 42 -4.63 -7.00 9.06
CA ASN A 42 -3.71 -6.26 9.93
C ASN A 42 -3.67 -6.87 11.34
N LYS A 43 -4.82 -7.21 11.92
CA LYS A 43 -4.85 -7.88 13.22
C LYS A 43 -4.20 -9.26 13.19
N ALA A 44 -4.49 -10.06 12.17
CA ALA A 44 -3.91 -11.41 12.06
C ALA A 44 -2.39 -11.36 11.94
N MET A 45 -1.85 -10.47 11.11
CA MET A 45 -0.40 -10.32 10.94
C MET A 45 0.27 -9.75 12.20
N ALA A 46 -0.33 -8.77 12.86
CA ALA A 46 0.19 -8.24 14.13
C ALA A 46 0.22 -9.31 15.23
N TYR A 47 -0.84 -10.11 15.38
CA TYR A 47 -0.86 -11.24 16.34
C TYR A 47 0.14 -12.34 15.97
N ALA A 48 0.47 -12.49 14.70
CA ALA A 48 1.51 -13.40 14.25
C ALA A 48 2.93 -12.86 14.47
N GLY A 49 3.08 -11.67 15.06
CA GLY A 49 4.37 -11.08 15.39
C GLY A 49 5.06 -10.35 14.24
N TYR A 50 4.30 -9.96 13.21
CA TYR A 50 4.81 -9.10 12.15
C TYR A 50 4.58 -7.62 12.48
N VAL A 51 5.49 -6.77 12.04
CA VAL A 51 5.38 -5.31 12.17
C VAL A 51 4.84 -4.74 10.87
N GLU A 52 3.81 -3.90 10.95
CA GLU A 52 3.26 -3.21 9.80
C GLU A 52 4.21 -2.14 9.30
N ILE A 53 4.41 -2.10 8.00
CA ILE A 53 4.99 -0.95 7.32
C ILE A 53 3.92 -0.30 6.44
N LEU A 54 4.09 0.97 6.14
CA LEU A 54 3.23 1.70 5.21
C LEU A 54 3.99 1.89 3.90
N PRO A 55 3.83 0.97 2.93
CA PRO A 55 4.50 1.11 1.64
C PRO A 55 4.00 2.35 0.91
N THR A 56 4.93 3.06 0.27
CA THR A 56 4.53 4.14 -0.64
C THR A 56 3.99 3.55 -1.94
N PRO A 57 3.06 4.24 -2.62
CA PRO A 57 2.52 3.76 -3.89
C PRO A 57 3.49 3.95 -5.07
N PHE A 58 4.72 4.38 -4.80
CA PHE A 58 5.72 4.69 -5.82
C PHE A 58 6.86 3.68 -5.77
N MET A 59 7.46 3.43 -6.93
CA MET A 59 8.65 2.57 -7.03
C MET A 59 9.66 3.14 -8.02
N SER A 60 10.90 2.69 -7.89
CA SER A 60 11.98 3.04 -8.80
C SER A 60 11.68 2.59 -10.22
N ASN A 61 12.10 3.40 -11.18
CA ASN A 61 12.00 3.10 -12.62
C ASN A 61 12.88 1.91 -13.03
N THR A 62 13.95 1.60 -12.26
CA THR A 62 14.99 0.61 -12.58
C THR A 62 14.92 -0.66 -11.77
N VAL A 63 14.02 -0.73 -10.77
CA VAL A 63 13.98 -1.83 -9.80
C VAL A 63 13.90 -3.22 -10.44
N PHE A 64 13.15 -3.37 -11.52
CA PHE A 64 13.00 -4.66 -12.20
C PHE A 64 14.21 -5.03 -13.06
N ASP A 65 15.01 -4.05 -13.50
CA ASP A 65 16.31 -4.29 -14.14
C ASP A 65 17.33 -4.76 -13.11
N GLU A 66 17.36 -4.13 -11.94
CA GLU A 66 18.20 -4.53 -10.81
C GLU A 66 17.87 -5.95 -10.32
N TRP A 67 16.60 -6.36 -10.39
CA TRP A 67 16.16 -7.70 -10.04
C TRP A 67 16.35 -8.72 -11.17
N GLY A 68 16.77 -8.30 -12.35
CA GLY A 68 16.98 -9.16 -13.52
C GLY A 68 15.69 -9.80 -14.04
N LEU A 69 14.54 -9.15 -13.85
CA LEU A 69 13.27 -9.66 -14.38
C LEU A 69 13.26 -9.61 -15.91
N PRO A 70 12.64 -10.61 -16.58
CA PRO A 70 12.46 -10.60 -18.02
C PRO A 70 11.72 -9.35 -18.51
N ASN A 71 12.00 -8.93 -19.76
CA ASN A 71 11.37 -7.73 -20.33
C ASN A 71 9.84 -7.86 -20.52
N ASP A 72 9.35 -9.07 -20.66
CA ASP A 72 7.94 -9.42 -20.82
C ASP A 72 7.21 -9.67 -19.49
N ASP A 73 7.90 -9.53 -18.36
CA ASP A 73 7.27 -9.70 -17.05
C ASP A 73 6.12 -8.69 -16.86
N PRO A 74 4.91 -9.15 -16.51
CA PRO A 74 3.74 -8.28 -16.35
C PRO A 74 3.95 -7.13 -15.35
N ARG A 75 4.81 -7.30 -14.35
CA ARG A 75 5.11 -6.26 -13.35
C ARG A 75 5.82 -5.05 -13.94
N ARG A 76 6.46 -5.20 -15.11
CA ARG A 76 7.10 -4.11 -15.85
C ARG A 76 6.12 -3.17 -16.55
N ARG A 77 4.85 -3.56 -16.67
CA ARG A 77 3.80 -2.67 -17.17
C ARG A 77 3.44 -1.68 -16.06
N VAL A 78 4.01 -0.51 -16.12
CA VAL A 78 3.87 0.51 -15.07
C VAL A 78 3.10 1.72 -15.55
N THR A 79 2.36 2.35 -14.66
CA THR A 79 1.81 3.69 -14.87
C THR A 79 2.85 4.71 -14.40
N LYS A 80 3.26 5.61 -15.29
CA LYS A 80 4.21 6.68 -14.97
C LYS A 80 3.48 7.89 -14.41
N VAL A 81 4.06 8.50 -13.39
CA VAL A 81 3.60 9.77 -12.83
C VAL A 81 4.11 10.91 -13.72
N LEU A 82 3.22 11.85 -14.08
CA LEU A 82 3.57 12.94 -14.99
C LEU A 82 4.60 13.91 -14.38
N ASN A 83 4.46 14.19 -13.10
CA ASN A 83 5.29 15.14 -12.35
C ASN A 83 5.67 14.55 -10.98
N PRO A 84 6.52 13.51 -10.94
CA PRO A 84 6.92 12.90 -9.69
C PRO A 84 7.70 13.89 -8.82
N LEU A 85 7.55 13.79 -7.49
CA LEU A 85 8.34 14.57 -6.54
C LEU A 85 9.82 14.15 -6.56
N ASP A 86 10.05 12.85 -6.78
CA ASP A 86 11.37 12.26 -6.97
C ASP A 86 11.39 11.56 -8.33
N SER A 87 12.31 11.96 -9.20
CA SER A 87 12.43 11.41 -10.56
C SER A 87 12.81 9.93 -10.56
N ASP A 88 13.48 9.44 -9.53
CA ASP A 88 13.88 8.05 -9.40
C ASP A 88 12.70 7.14 -9.06
N TYR A 89 11.65 7.70 -8.44
CA TYR A 89 10.41 7.02 -8.05
C TYR A 89 9.22 7.49 -8.89
N GLY A 90 9.41 7.51 -10.20
CA GLY A 90 8.41 8.02 -11.16
C GLY A 90 7.34 7.05 -11.60
N CYS A 91 7.26 5.84 -11.05
CA CYS A 91 6.28 4.82 -11.41
C CYS A 91 5.35 4.48 -10.25
N LEU A 92 4.07 4.20 -10.53
CA LEU A 92 3.18 3.58 -9.55
C LEU A 92 3.55 2.11 -9.37
N ALA A 93 3.54 1.67 -8.11
CA ALA A 93 3.97 0.33 -7.73
C ALA A 93 3.01 -0.75 -8.28
N THR A 94 3.56 -1.72 -8.98
CA THR A 94 2.84 -2.92 -9.44
C THR A 94 2.96 -4.08 -8.45
N THR A 95 3.81 -3.92 -7.43
CA THR A 95 4.02 -4.87 -6.33
C THR A 95 4.56 -4.12 -5.12
N LEU A 96 4.29 -4.58 -3.92
CA LEU A 96 4.77 -3.97 -2.66
C LEU A 96 6.22 -4.33 -2.32
N LEU A 97 6.80 -5.33 -3.00
CA LEU A 97 8.11 -5.89 -2.64
C LEU A 97 9.28 -4.90 -2.73
N PRO A 98 9.37 -3.97 -3.73
CA PRO A 98 10.49 -3.03 -3.79
C PRO A 98 10.63 -2.20 -2.52
N GLU A 99 9.56 -1.55 -2.09
CA GLU A 99 9.56 -0.74 -0.85
C GLU A 99 9.85 -1.59 0.39
N MET A 100 9.31 -2.81 0.44
CA MET A 100 9.59 -3.72 1.56
C MET A 100 11.07 -4.07 1.65
N PHE A 101 11.73 -4.33 0.52
CA PHE A 101 13.18 -4.62 0.51
C PHE A 101 14.00 -3.38 0.86
N ASP A 102 13.59 -2.20 0.46
CA ASP A 102 14.25 -0.95 0.87
C ASP A 102 14.11 -0.71 2.38
N VAL A 103 12.96 -1.03 2.97
CA VAL A 103 12.78 -0.99 4.43
C VAL A 103 13.69 -2.02 5.11
N VAL A 104 13.79 -3.24 4.59
CA VAL A 104 14.71 -4.26 5.10
C VAL A 104 16.16 -3.76 5.03
N LYS A 105 16.62 -3.27 3.88
CA LYS A 105 17.98 -2.71 3.70
C LYS A 105 18.29 -1.63 4.74
N ARG A 106 17.36 -0.68 4.94
CA ARG A 106 17.53 0.41 5.91
C ARG A 106 17.62 -0.10 7.36
N ASN A 107 16.84 -1.11 7.72
CA ASN A 107 16.87 -1.69 9.06
C ASN A 107 18.13 -2.53 9.30
N VAL A 108 18.51 -3.36 8.35
CA VAL A 108 19.74 -4.17 8.41
C VAL A 108 20.98 -3.26 8.52
N ALA A 109 21.03 -2.16 7.77
CA ALA A 109 22.11 -1.17 7.88
C ALA A 109 22.18 -0.48 9.25
N ARG A 110 21.09 -0.53 10.04
CA ARG A 110 21.03 -0.02 11.41
C ARG A 110 21.21 -1.11 12.47
N GLY A 111 21.59 -2.32 12.07
CA GLY A 111 21.85 -3.43 12.98
C GLY A 111 20.62 -4.26 13.35
N GLN A 112 19.46 -4.01 12.74
CA GLN A 112 18.25 -4.82 12.94
C GLN A 112 18.21 -5.91 11.88
N HIS A 113 18.54 -7.14 12.27
CA HIS A 113 18.67 -8.26 11.33
C HIS A 113 17.47 -9.21 11.37
N ASP A 114 16.78 -9.30 12.50
CA ASP A 114 15.66 -10.21 12.75
C ASP A 114 14.36 -9.46 12.52
N LEU A 115 13.85 -9.48 11.27
CA LEU A 115 12.70 -8.69 10.88
C LEU A 115 11.56 -9.59 10.39
N GLY A 116 10.37 -9.34 10.90
CA GLY A 116 9.12 -9.83 10.35
C GLY A 116 8.25 -8.64 9.97
N LEU A 117 8.22 -8.28 8.70
CA LEU A 117 7.52 -7.09 8.21
C LEU A 117 6.34 -7.49 7.34
N TYR A 118 5.26 -6.71 7.36
CA TYR A 118 4.17 -6.82 6.38
C TYR A 118 3.65 -5.44 5.97
N GLY A 119 3.01 -5.40 4.81
CA GLY A 119 2.32 -4.21 4.32
C GLY A 119 1.02 -4.59 3.61
N VAL A 120 0.02 -3.73 3.71
CA VAL A 120 -1.29 -3.88 3.05
C VAL A 120 -1.61 -2.58 2.34
N GLU A 121 -1.45 -2.57 1.01
CA GLU A 121 -1.66 -1.35 0.21
C GLU A 121 -2.15 -1.70 -1.20
N GLU A 122 -2.69 -0.71 -1.89
CA GLU A 122 -3.10 -0.85 -3.28
C GLU A 122 -1.90 -0.88 -4.21
N VAL A 123 -1.96 -1.72 -5.24
CA VAL A 123 -1.01 -1.73 -6.36
C VAL A 123 -1.71 -1.30 -7.63
N CYS A 124 -0.96 -0.72 -8.57
CA CYS A 124 -1.47 -0.23 -9.83
C CYS A 124 -1.12 -1.23 -10.94
N LEU A 125 -2.12 -1.92 -11.49
CA LEU A 125 -1.95 -2.98 -12.48
C LEU A 125 -2.54 -2.57 -13.83
N PRO A 126 -1.81 -1.79 -14.65
CA PRO A 126 -2.25 -1.51 -16.02
C PRO A 126 -2.24 -2.79 -16.86
N ASP A 127 -3.24 -2.93 -17.71
CA ASP A 127 -3.36 -4.01 -18.68
C ASP A 127 -3.43 -3.46 -20.12
N GLU A 128 -3.62 -4.33 -21.09
CA GLU A 128 -3.69 -3.94 -22.51
C GLU A 128 -4.88 -3.05 -22.85
N THR A 129 -5.88 -3.02 -21.96
CA THR A 129 -7.08 -2.18 -22.12
C THR A 129 -6.92 -0.80 -21.47
N THR A 130 -5.89 -0.61 -20.67
CA THR A 130 -5.61 0.65 -19.97
C THR A 130 -5.22 1.72 -20.99
N LYS A 131 -6.03 2.77 -21.07
CA LYS A 131 -5.81 3.87 -22.02
C LYS A 131 -5.06 5.02 -21.34
N PRO A 132 -4.26 5.79 -22.12
CA PRO A 132 -3.74 7.05 -21.62
C PRO A 132 -4.89 7.95 -21.16
N MET A 133 -4.73 8.58 -19.99
CA MET A 133 -5.72 9.51 -19.47
C MET A 133 -5.75 10.79 -20.31
N ALA A 134 -6.94 11.24 -20.71
CA ALA A 134 -7.11 12.48 -21.45
C ALA A 134 -6.76 13.69 -20.56
N MET A 135 -6.02 14.63 -21.13
CA MET A 135 -5.78 15.94 -20.49
C MET A 135 -7.01 16.82 -20.75
N LEU A 136 -7.74 17.12 -19.69
CA LEU A 136 -8.90 18.02 -19.77
C LEU A 136 -8.49 19.46 -19.45
N SER A 137 -9.20 20.43 -20.06
CA SER A 137 -9.04 21.84 -19.71
C SER A 137 -9.53 22.08 -18.29
N THR A 138 -8.84 22.95 -17.57
CA THR A 138 -9.24 23.41 -16.22
C THR A 138 -10.18 24.61 -16.27
N ASP A 139 -10.47 25.18 -17.46
CA ASP A 139 -11.29 26.41 -17.61
C ASP A 139 -12.78 26.17 -17.33
N LYS A 140 -13.23 24.94 -17.48
CA LYS A 140 -14.63 24.55 -17.27
C LYS A 140 -14.73 23.19 -16.56
N ARG A 141 -15.84 22.98 -15.87
CA ARG A 141 -16.17 21.67 -15.33
C ARG A 141 -16.29 20.65 -16.48
N PRO A 142 -15.62 19.48 -16.39
CA PRO A 142 -15.83 18.40 -17.34
C PRO A 142 -17.29 17.95 -17.39
N SER A 143 -17.74 17.51 -18.55
CA SER A 143 -19.05 16.87 -18.71
C SER A 143 -19.05 15.49 -18.00
N ASP A 144 -20.23 15.00 -17.68
CA ASP A 144 -20.35 13.67 -17.04
C ASP A 144 -19.79 12.56 -17.93
N ALA A 145 -19.89 12.68 -19.25
CA ALA A 145 -19.28 11.75 -20.19
C ALA A 145 -17.74 11.74 -20.14
N GLU A 146 -17.13 12.93 -20.03
CA GLU A 146 -15.68 13.08 -19.86
C GLU A 146 -15.22 12.49 -18.51
N ILE A 147 -15.98 12.70 -17.44
CA ILE A 147 -15.70 12.11 -16.11
C ILE A 147 -15.75 10.60 -16.17
N VAL A 148 -16.78 10.01 -16.79
CA VAL A 148 -16.90 8.56 -16.98
C VAL A 148 -15.73 8.02 -17.81
N ALA A 149 -15.33 8.72 -18.88
CA ALA A 149 -14.19 8.34 -19.70
C ALA A 149 -12.87 8.35 -18.90
N LEU A 150 -12.64 9.37 -18.06
CA LEU A 150 -11.48 9.41 -17.17
C LEU A 150 -11.48 8.25 -16.17
N GLN A 151 -12.60 7.98 -15.53
CA GLN A 151 -12.72 6.87 -14.58
C GLN A 151 -12.48 5.51 -15.24
N SER A 152 -12.97 5.33 -16.48
CA SER A 152 -12.77 4.09 -17.23
C SER A 152 -11.33 3.88 -17.73
N ALA A 153 -10.52 4.93 -17.76
CA ALA A 153 -9.11 4.86 -18.12
C ALA A 153 -8.19 4.47 -16.95
N LEU A 154 -8.73 4.43 -15.72
CA LEU A 154 -7.94 4.05 -14.55
C LEU A 154 -7.55 2.57 -14.62
N PRO A 155 -6.28 2.22 -14.35
CA PRO A 155 -5.87 0.83 -14.22
C PRO A 155 -6.51 0.17 -13.00
N LYS A 156 -6.49 -1.16 -12.94
CA LYS A 156 -6.93 -1.90 -11.76
C LYS A 156 -6.03 -1.59 -10.57
N GLN A 157 -6.65 -1.33 -9.42
CA GLN A 157 -5.94 -1.01 -8.18
C GLN A 157 -6.37 -1.96 -7.04
N PRO A 158 -6.04 -3.26 -7.13
CA PRO A 158 -6.37 -4.21 -6.08
C PRO A 158 -5.52 -4.00 -4.83
N MET A 159 -6.12 -4.25 -3.67
CA MET A 159 -5.41 -4.31 -2.39
C MET A 159 -4.54 -5.57 -2.35
N HIS A 160 -3.24 -5.41 -2.13
CA HIS A 160 -2.29 -6.50 -1.95
C HIS A 160 -1.77 -6.56 -0.51
N VAL A 161 -1.36 -7.75 -0.12
CA VAL A 161 -0.63 -8.00 1.13
C VAL A 161 0.73 -8.57 0.76
N ALA A 162 1.77 -8.03 1.34
CA ALA A 162 3.12 -8.59 1.22
C ALA A 162 3.75 -8.74 2.61
N ALA A 163 4.62 -9.74 2.75
CA ALA A 163 5.39 -9.95 3.97
C ALA A 163 6.83 -10.36 3.63
N VAL A 164 7.76 -9.95 4.49
CA VAL A 164 9.18 -10.30 4.39
C VAL A 164 9.67 -10.73 5.76
N LEU A 165 10.46 -11.79 5.78
CA LEU A 165 11.16 -12.28 6.96
C LEU A 165 12.68 -12.28 6.72
N THR A 166 13.44 -11.88 7.73
CA THR A 166 14.91 -11.98 7.74
C THR A 166 15.41 -12.41 9.11
N GLY A 167 16.60 -13.02 9.16
CA GLY A 167 17.27 -13.38 10.40
C GLY A 167 16.57 -14.49 11.18
N LEU A 168 16.44 -14.31 12.49
CA LEU A 168 15.81 -15.29 13.38
C LEU A 168 14.29 -15.06 13.43
N ARG A 169 13.53 -16.14 13.23
CA ARG A 169 12.09 -16.15 13.50
C ARG A 169 11.81 -16.24 15.00
N ASP A 170 12.49 -17.15 15.65
CA ASP A 170 12.41 -17.33 17.10
C ASP A 170 13.72 -16.86 17.74
N GLN A 171 13.63 -15.94 18.69
CA GLN A 171 14.79 -15.39 19.37
C GLN A 171 15.44 -16.40 20.30
N THR A 172 16.76 -16.32 20.46
CA THR A 172 17.48 -17.11 21.47
C THR A 172 17.03 -16.66 22.86
N GLY A 173 16.66 -17.60 23.70
CA GLY A 173 16.15 -17.33 25.04
C GLY A 173 16.39 -18.49 26.00
N PRO A 174 15.84 -18.42 27.23
CA PRO A 174 16.02 -19.45 28.25
C PRO A 174 15.46 -20.81 27.84
N TRP A 175 14.59 -20.85 26.84
CA TRP A 175 13.93 -22.08 26.35
C TRP A 175 14.69 -22.77 25.21
N GLY A 176 15.77 -22.16 24.69
CA GLY A 176 16.57 -22.75 23.63
C GLY A 176 17.27 -21.75 22.73
N LYS A 177 17.95 -22.29 21.72
CA LYS A 177 18.58 -21.50 20.66
C LYS A 177 17.52 -20.94 19.72
N GLY A 178 17.77 -19.73 19.18
CA GLY A 178 16.94 -19.13 18.16
C GLY A 178 16.87 -20.00 16.89
N ARG A 179 15.77 -19.86 16.17
CA ARG A 179 15.52 -20.54 14.89
C ARG A 179 15.52 -19.50 13.75
N PRO A 180 16.30 -19.71 12.69
CA PRO A 180 16.22 -18.83 11.52
C PRO A 180 14.83 -18.89 10.87
N ALA A 181 14.44 -17.79 10.27
CA ALA A 181 13.24 -17.73 9.43
C ALA A 181 13.43 -18.62 8.19
N ASP A 182 12.38 -19.30 7.76
CA ASP A 182 12.38 -20.16 6.60
C ASP A 182 11.13 -19.96 5.70
N VAL A 183 11.08 -20.72 4.61
CA VAL A 183 9.96 -20.64 3.65
C VAL A 183 8.61 -21.04 4.27
N TRP A 184 8.62 -21.90 5.29
CA TRP A 184 7.38 -22.36 5.94
C TRP A 184 6.75 -21.25 6.78
N ASP A 185 7.57 -20.36 7.34
CA ASP A 185 7.07 -19.19 8.07
C ASP A 185 6.29 -18.24 7.14
N ILE A 186 6.78 -18.03 5.91
CA ILE A 186 6.06 -17.22 4.92
C ILE A 186 4.80 -17.93 4.41
N ILE A 187 4.86 -19.23 4.17
CA ILE A 187 3.67 -20.01 3.79
C ILE A 187 2.60 -19.92 4.90
N GLU A 188 3.01 -20.01 6.17
CA GLU A 188 2.07 -19.86 7.28
C GLU A 188 1.49 -18.43 7.35
N ALA A 189 2.29 -17.39 7.09
CA ALA A 189 1.78 -16.02 7.00
C ALA A 189 0.68 -15.89 5.92
N VAL A 190 0.89 -16.47 4.74
CA VAL A 190 -0.12 -16.49 3.66
C VAL A 190 -1.40 -17.22 4.12
N ARG A 191 -1.26 -18.36 4.80
CA ARG A 191 -2.39 -19.11 5.35
C ARG A 191 -3.15 -18.31 6.40
N GLN A 192 -2.44 -17.56 7.25
CA GLN A 192 -3.07 -16.70 8.26
C GLN A 192 -3.88 -15.57 7.62
N VAL A 193 -3.33 -14.92 6.58
CA VAL A 193 -4.07 -13.94 5.79
C VAL A 193 -5.32 -14.58 5.17
N GLY A 194 -5.20 -15.75 4.55
CA GLY A 194 -6.33 -16.49 3.97
C GLY A 194 -7.42 -16.76 5.01
N ARG A 195 -7.05 -17.32 6.17
CA ARG A 195 -7.99 -17.57 7.27
C ARG A 195 -8.67 -16.28 7.76
N ALA A 196 -7.91 -15.20 7.87
CA ALA A 196 -8.45 -13.92 8.34
C ALA A 196 -9.54 -13.37 7.44
N VAL A 197 -9.44 -13.57 6.13
CA VAL A 197 -10.44 -13.07 5.15
C VAL A 197 -11.47 -14.12 4.74
N GLY A 198 -11.39 -15.34 5.30
CA GLY A 198 -12.28 -16.45 4.97
C GLY A 198 -12.02 -17.09 3.61
N ALA A 199 -10.80 -16.94 3.08
CA ALA A 199 -10.37 -17.58 1.85
C ALA A 199 -9.61 -18.88 2.15
N GLU A 200 -9.91 -19.96 1.43
CA GLU A 200 -9.11 -21.17 1.47
C GLU A 200 -7.80 -20.94 0.71
N SER A 201 -6.66 -21.04 1.41
CA SER A 201 -5.35 -20.97 0.78
C SER A 201 -4.88 -22.36 0.39
N VAL A 202 -4.70 -22.58 -0.91
CA VAL A 202 -4.04 -23.79 -1.43
C VAL A 202 -2.58 -23.46 -1.65
N SER A 203 -1.68 -24.10 -0.90
CA SER A 203 -0.24 -23.99 -1.13
C SER A 203 0.19 -25.05 -2.14
N TYR A 204 0.64 -24.63 -3.32
CA TYR A 204 1.33 -25.50 -4.24
C TYR A 204 2.83 -25.52 -3.90
N THR A 205 3.35 -26.71 -3.56
CA THR A 205 4.76 -26.92 -3.18
C THR A 205 5.70 -27.03 -4.38
N HIS A 206 5.42 -26.38 -5.49
CA HIS A 206 6.36 -26.31 -6.61
C HIS A 206 7.13 -24.99 -6.56
N LEU A 207 8.15 -24.97 -5.70
CA LEU A 207 9.24 -24.02 -5.83
C LEU A 207 10.16 -24.50 -6.95
N ARG A 208 10.10 -23.87 -8.10
CA ARG A 208 11.14 -23.93 -9.13
C ARG A 208 12.04 -22.73 -8.99
#